data_3a614fce9422607288d069181c6b6e83
#
_entry.id   3a614fce9422607288d069181c6b6e83
#
_cell.length_a   1.000
_cell.length_b   1.000
_cell.length_c   1.000
_cell.angle_alpha   90.00
_cell.angle_beta   90.00
_cell.angle_gamma   90.00
#
_symmetry.space_group_name_H-M   'P 1'
#
loop_
_entity.id
_entity.type
_entity.pdbx_description
1 polymer ?
#
loop_
_entity_poly.entity_id
_entity_poly.type
_entity_poly.pdbx_seq_one_letter_code
_entity_poly.pdbx_strand_id
1 'polypeptide(L)'
;MSARQDAIKLRLTAREVINIHDGEGLRVVCHDGVLWITQANDSDDIVIHDGESFVLDRPGLALVSAPVGPARVAIHAATDCVWATEANSSQFDRLRPAA
;
A
#
# COMPACT_ATOMS: atom_id res chain seq x y z
N MET A 1 -13.90 -17.02 -5.48
CA MET A 1 -13.60 -16.75 -5.09
C MET A 1 -12.91 -15.80 -4.56
N SER A 2 -12.31 -15.93 -4.09
CA SER A 2 -11.74 -15.03 -3.26
C SER A 2 -10.62 -14.28 -3.77
N ALA A 3 -10.19 -14.56 -4.91
CA ALA A 3 -9.01 -13.89 -5.40
C ALA A 3 -9.14 -12.41 -5.40
N ARG A 4 -10.30 -11.88 -5.64
CA ARG A 4 -10.42 -10.50 -5.69
C ARG A 4 -10.38 -9.87 -4.40
N GLN A 5 -10.56 -10.57 -3.35
CA GLN A 5 -10.46 -9.98 -2.12
C GLN A 5 -9.16 -10.01 -1.55
N ASP A 6 -8.22 -10.63 -2.18
CA ASP A 6 -6.94 -10.81 -1.61
C ASP A 6 -6.21 -9.52 -1.52
N ALA A 7 -5.96 -9.09 -0.34
CA ALA A 7 -5.06 -7.97 -0.08
C ALA A 7 -3.69 -8.55 0.19
N ILE A 8 -2.66 -7.85 -0.18
CA ILE A 8 -1.32 -8.21 0.23
C ILE A 8 -1.14 -7.69 1.63
N LYS A 9 -0.91 -8.58 2.58
CA LYS A 9 -0.76 -8.21 3.97
C LYS A 9 0.69 -8.42 4.37
N LEU A 10 1.28 -7.40 4.93
CA LEU A 10 2.68 -7.42 5.28
C LEU A 10 2.86 -6.85 6.67
N ARG A 11 3.93 -7.30 7.31
CA ARG A 11 4.33 -6.73 8.57
C ARG A 11 5.64 -6.01 8.33
N LEU A 12 5.70 -4.75 8.69
CA LEU A 12 6.88 -3.93 8.50
C LEU A 12 7.56 -3.68 9.83
N THR A 13 8.86 -3.87 9.87
CA THR A 13 9.64 -3.40 11.00
C THR A 13 10.07 -1.97 10.72
N ALA A 14 10.66 -1.33 11.72
CA ALA A 14 11.03 0.07 11.59
C ALA A 14 12.09 0.31 10.52
N ARG A 15 12.77 -0.73 10.07
CA ARG A 15 13.83 -0.56 9.08
C ARG A 15 13.41 -0.94 7.68
N GLU A 16 12.20 -1.42 7.53
CA GLU A 16 11.76 -1.90 6.24
C GLU A 16 10.95 -0.86 5.51
N VAL A 17 11.05 -0.86 4.20
CA VAL A 17 10.29 0.04 3.35
C VAL A 17 9.75 -0.79 2.21
N ILE A 18 8.48 -0.59 1.88
CA ILE A 18 7.88 -1.20 0.70
C ILE A 18 7.94 -0.20 -0.44
N ASN A 19 8.47 -0.62 -1.58
CA ASN A 19 8.43 0.17 -2.80
C ASN A 19 7.25 -0.28 -3.63
N ILE A 20 6.38 0.66 -3.97
CA ILE A 20 5.23 0.38 -4.81
C ILE A 20 5.40 1.15 -6.11
N HIS A 21 5.56 0.43 -7.21
CA HIS A 21 5.79 1.04 -8.51
C HIS A 21 4.47 1.18 -9.25
N ASP A 22 4.16 2.40 -9.66
CA ASP A 22 2.93 2.70 -10.40
C ASP A 22 1.69 2.18 -9.67
N GLY A 23 1.63 2.46 -8.39
CA GLY A 23 0.55 1.96 -7.54
C GLY A 23 -0.67 2.85 -7.48
N GLU A 24 -0.79 3.81 -8.38
CA GLU A 24 -1.94 4.69 -8.40
C GLU A 24 -3.21 3.85 -8.40
N GLY A 25 -4.13 4.14 -7.53
CA GLY A 25 -5.37 3.39 -7.39
C GLY A 25 -5.32 2.28 -6.37
N LEU A 26 -4.17 2.01 -5.79
CA LEU A 26 -4.10 1.03 -4.70
C LEU A 26 -4.40 1.71 -3.37
N ARG A 27 -5.08 0.98 -2.51
CA ARG A 27 -5.37 1.46 -1.16
C ARG A 27 -4.40 0.82 -0.18
N VAL A 28 -3.77 1.65 0.62
CA VAL A 28 -2.87 1.21 1.69
C VAL A 28 -3.63 1.35 3.01
N VAL A 29 -3.78 0.28 3.74
CA VAL A 29 -4.54 0.25 4.99
C VAL A 29 -3.59 -0.04 6.13
N CYS A 30 -3.65 0.76 7.19
CA CYS A 30 -2.89 0.50 8.38
C CYS A 30 -3.74 -0.31 9.34
N HIS A 31 -3.38 -1.56 9.56
CA HIS A 31 -4.10 -2.40 10.50
C HIS A 31 -3.56 -2.24 11.92
N ASP A 32 -2.30 -1.89 12.06
CA ASP A 32 -1.70 -1.79 13.38
C ASP A 32 -0.44 -0.92 13.24
N GLY A 33 -0.25 0.02 14.13
CA GLY A 33 0.93 0.87 14.14
C GLY A 33 0.73 2.16 13.37
N VAL A 34 1.80 2.65 12.80
CA VAL A 34 1.79 3.90 12.05
C VAL A 34 2.52 3.67 10.74
N LEU A 35 1.94 4.12 9.66
CA LEU A 35 2.57 4.03 8.35
C LEU A 35 2.84 5.42 7.81
N TRP A 36 3.98 5.57 7.16
CA TRP A 36 4.40 6.80 6.52
C TRP A 36 4.48 6.52 5.04
N ILE A 37 3.73 7.25 4.25
CA ILE A 37 3.63 7.04 2.82
C ILE A 37 4.13 8.27 2.10
N THR A 38 5.06 8.09 1.16
CA THR A 38 5.51 9.17 0.31
C THR A 38 5.31 8.75 -1.13
N GLN A 39 5.00 9.69 -1.98
CA GLN A 39 4.77 9.42 -3.39
C GLN A 39 5.65 10.31 -4.24
N ALA A 40 6.15 9.79 -5.34
CA ALA A 40 6.88 10.59 -6.31
C ALA A 40 6.00 11.73 -6.80
N ASN A 41 6.60 12.87 -7.00
CA ASN A 41 5.90 14.06 -7.48
C ASN A 41 4.86 14.60 -6.51
N ASP A 42 4.97 14.24 -5.25
CA ASP A 42 4.12 14.80 -4.22
C ASP A 42 5.04 15.18 -3.07
N SER A 43 5.01 16.43 -2.66
CA SER A 43 5.86 16.90 -1.59
C SER A 43 5.30 16.60 -0.21
N ASP A 44 4.05 16.15 -0.15
CA ASP A 44 3.43 15.90 1.13
C ASP A 44 3.67 14.47 1.58
N ASP A 45 3.97 14.31 2.84
CA ASP A 45 4.08 12.99 3.44
C ASP A 45 2.73 12.66 4.06
N ILE A 46 2.30 11.43 3.89
CA ILE A 46 1.03 10.96 4.42
C ILE A 46 1.31 10.03 5.58
N VAL A 47 0.69 10.30 6.72
CA VAL A 47 0.83 9.46 7.89
C VAL A 47 -0.53 8.89 8.24
N ILE A 48 -0.63 7.57 8.34
CA ILE A 48 -1.87 6.94 8.73
C ILE A 48 -1.65 6.06 9.95
N HIS A 49 -2.67 5.97 10.78
CA HIS A 49 -2.64 5.23 12.03
C HIS A 49 -3.58 4.03 11.95
N ASP A 50 -3.68 3.29 13.03
CA ASP A 50 -4.52 2.10 13.10
C ASP A 50 -5.91 2.38 12.54
N GLY A 51 -6.33 1.57 11.60
CA GLY A 51 -7.66 1.66 11.02
C GLY A 51 -7.80 2.67 9.91
N GLU A 52 -6.76 3.46 9.65
CA GLU A 52 -6.82 4.46 8.60
C GLU A 52 -6.30 3.90 7.30
N SER A 53 -6.66 4.53 6.21
CA SER A 53 -6.19 4.10 4.90
C SER A 53 -5.97 5.31 4.00
N PHE A 54 -5.23 5.10 2.94
CA PHE A 54 -4.96 6.13 1.96
C PHE A 54 -4.88 5.48 0.58
N VAL A 55 -5.52 6.09 -0.39
CA VAL A 55 -5.47 5.60 -1.78
C VAL A 55 -4.36 6.36 -2.49
N LEU A 56 -3.43 5.62 -3.07
CA LEU A 56 -2.35 6.24 -3.82
C LEU A 56 -2.93 6.93 -5.05
N ASP A 57 -2.63 8.19 -5.22
CA ASP A 57 -3.23 9.00 -6.26
C ASP A 57 -2.21 9.62 -7.20
N ARG A 58 -0.97 9.16 -7.15
CA ARG A 58 0.08 9.68 -8.03
C ARG A 58 0.73 8.54 -8.79
N PRO A 59 1.06 8.76 -10.05
CA PRO A 59 1.83 7.76 -10.77
C PRO A 59 3.27 7.73 -10.25
N GLY A 60 3.97 6.67 -10.55
CA GLY A 60 5.36 6.55 -10.18
C GLY A 60 5.54 5.80 -8.88
N LEU A 61 6.63 6.07 -8.21
CA LEU A 61 7.03 5.30 -7.03
C LEU A 61 6.36 5.83 -5.77
N ALA A 62 5.86 4.93 -4.97
CA ALA A 62 5.43 5.25 -3.61
C ALA A 62 6.24 4.41 -2.62
N LEU A 63 6.54 4.98 -1.49
CA LEU A 63 7.26 4.29 -0.43
C LEU A 63 6.37 4.22 0.80
N VAL A 64 6.31 3.05 1.43
CA VAL A 64 5.56 2.86 2.65
C VAL A 64 6.50 2.35 3.71
N SER A 65 6.58 3.03 4.83
CA SER A 65 7.46 2.64 5.91
C SER A 65 6.75 2.73 7.24
N ALA A 66 7.36 2.15 8.27
CA ALA A 66 6.83 2.16 9.62
C ALA A 66 7.81 2.89 10.53
N PRO A 67 7.67 4.20 10.68
CA PRO A 67 8.70 5.01 11.33
C PRO A 67 8.80 4.80 12.84
N VAL A 68 7.73 4.34 13.46
CA VAL A 68 7.70 4.27 14.90
C VAL A 68 8.01 2.87 15.42
N GLY A 69 7.76 1.88 14.65
CA GLY A 69 7.98 0.50 15.08
C GLY A 69 7.21 -0.44 14.19
N PRO A 70 7.08 -1.69 14.56
CA PRO A 70 6.40 -2.63 13.68
C PRO A 70 4.98 -2.20 13.37
N ALA A 71 4.58 -2.41 12.15
CA ALA A 71 3.23 -2.06 11.71
C ALA A 71 2.72 -3.16 10.79
N ARG A 72 1.41 -3.28 10.71
CA ARG A 72 0.78 -4.20 9.77
C ARG A 72 0.08 -3.40 8.71
N VAL A 73 0.34 -3.76 7.47
CA VAL A 73 -0.22 -3.03 6.34
C VAL A 73 -0.93 -4.01 5.42
N ALA A 74 -2.02 -3.58 4.84
CA ALA A 74 -2.67 -4.31 3.77
C ALA A 74 -2.75 -3.41 2.56
N ILE A 75 -2.56 -3.96 1.39
CA ILE A 75 -2.59 -3.20 0.15
C ILE A 75 -3.49 -3.93 -0.83
N HIS A 76 -4.47 -3.23 -1.38
CA HIS A 76 -5.39 -3.82 -2.34
C HIS A 76 -5.90 -2.74 -3.27
N ALA A 77 -6.61 -3.13 -4.31
CA ALA A 77 -7.17 -2.17 -5.24
C ALA A 77 -8.25 -1.36 -4.53
N ALA A 78 -8.25 -0.08 -4.75
CA ALA A 78 -9.24 0.80 -4.13
C ALA A 78 -10.63 0.51 -4.66
N THR A 79 -10.74 0.16 -5.94
CA THR A 79 -12.01 -0.24 -6.48
C THR A 79 -12.10 -1.73 -6.30
N ASP A 80 -13.03 -2.20 -5.53
CA ASP A 80 -13.13 -3.61 -5.26
C ASP A 80 -14.29 -4.23 -5.99
N CYS A 81 -14.61 -3.75 -7.13
CA CYS A 81 -15.66 -4.31 -7.92
C CYS A 81 -15.24 -5.65 -8.47
N VAL A 82 -16.21 -6.50 -8.65
CA VAL A 82 -15.96 -7.83 -9.12
C VAL A 82 -15.22 -7.85 -10.43
N TRP A 83 -15.59 -6.97 -11.32
CA TRP A 83 -14.98 -6.95 -12.62
C TRP A 83 -13.54 -6.49 -12.61
N ALA A 84 -13.06 -6.05 -11.50
CA ALA A 84 -11.70 -5.58 -11.40
C ALA A 84 -10.70 -6.68 -11.05
N THR A 85 -11.12 -7.91 -11.03
CA THR A 85 -10.28 -8.99 -10.58
C THR A 85 -8.96 -9.09 -11.34
N GLU A 86 -9.03 -8.98 -12.62
CA GLU A 86 -7.80 -9.09 -13.41
C GLU A 86 -6.89 -7.91 -13.21
N ALA A 87 -7.47 -6.76 -13.06
CA ALA A 87 -6.69 -5.58 -12.79
C ALA A 87 -5.99 -5.69 -11.44
N ASN A 88 -6.63 -6.31 -10.49
CA ASN A 88 -6.02 -6.48 -9.19
C ASN A 88 -4.74 -7.28 -9.26
N SER A 89 -4.75 -8.35 -10.01
CA SER A 89 -3.54 -9.13 -10.16
C SER A 89 -2.41 -8.31 -10.74
N SER A 90 -2.72 -7.55 -11.75
CA SER A 90 -1.72 -6.72 -12.37
C SER A 90 -1.18 -5.68 -11.43
N GLN A 91 -2.02 -5.13 -10.61
CA GLN A 91 -1.58 -4.11 -9.66
C GLN A 91 -0.68 -4.70 -8.60
N PHE A 92 -0.99 -5.88 -8.11
CA PHE A 92 -0.17 -6.48 -7.09
C PHE A 92 1.22 -6.84 -7.61
N ASP A 93 1.35 -7.10 -8.88
CA ASP A 93 2.65 -7.37 -9.44
C ASP A 93 3.61 -6.19 -9.34
N ARG A 94 3.11 -5.02 -9.05
CA ARG A 94 3.94 -3.85 -8.89
C ARG A 94 4.49 -3.67 -7.50
N LEU A 95 4.07 -4.50 -6.55
CA LEU A 95 4.57 -4.40 -5.20
C LEU A 95 5.91 -5.11 -5.09
N ARG A 96 6.87 -4.44 -4.48
CA ARG A 96 8.18 -5.01 -4.27
C ARG A 96 8.68 -4.59 -2.91
N PRO A 97 9.14 -5.52 -2.09
CA PRO A 97 9.79 -5.12 -0.86
C PRO A 97 11.07 -4.37 -1.20
N ALA A 98 11.44 -3.45 -0.38
CA ALA A 98 12.69 -2.75 -0.58
C ALA A 98 13.85 -3.69 -0.28
N ALA A 99 14.82 -3.68 -1.10
CA ALA A 99 15.95 -4.61 -0.95
C ALA A 99 16.92 -4.17 0.10
#